data_e737f76716959e1ffedb4b0e1fcdce3b
#
_entry.id   e737f76716959e1ffedb4b0e1fcdce3b
#
_cell.length_a   1.000
_cell.length_b   1.000
_cell.length_c   1.000
_cell.angle_alpha   90.00
_cell.angle_beta   90.00
_cell.angle_gamma   90.00
#
_symmetry.space_group_name_H-M   'P 1'
#
loop_
_entity.id
_entity.type
_entity.pdbx_description
1 polymer ?
#
loop_
_entity_poly.entity_id
_entity_poly.type
_entity_poly.pdbx_seq_one_letter_code
_entity_poly.pdbx_strand_id
1 'polypeptide(L)'
;MFRLLLLFILLSSASSAEPLYWTASKGGLKYTILGSIHVGDKSMYPLPKAVFSRLKNSHGLIIEADIRKTSGIKYPPITTTTKDVVDTHYYNELVGIANLLRLDIRNLLHSPPWSAALQLQMKQYEYLGYTAVDGVDIRIVDKATLWDIPVMSLESLQFQIDLFTEQAQSGKELLLSTIDEFDHSESTIHCLINSWKTGDLDKLERFANITKMPPDLHRAFLSERNLKWANKLSESTWLPKRNGHYFVVVGMIHLLGEQSLLKLLESDGFRITQISKSSPSNCSFKY
;
A
#
# COMPACT_ATOMS: atom_id res chain seq x y z
N MET A 1 -62.91 2.32 -2.82
CA MET A 1 -61.76 3.12 -2.32
C MET A 1 -60.51 2.25 -2.36
N PHE A 2 -59.74 2.34 -3.45
CA PHE A 2 -58.46 1.62 -3.60
C PHE A 2 -57.37 2.48 -2.98
N ARG A 3 -56.71 2.00 -1.87
CA ARG A 3 -55.52 2.62 -1.29
C ARG A 3 -54.32 2.11 -2.06
N LEU A 4 -53.74 3.00 -2.88
CA LEU A 4 -52.46 2.78 -3.54
C LEU A 4 -51.33 2.84 -2.47
N LEU A 5 -50.75 1.70 -2.14
CA LEU A 5 -49.54 1.63 -1.27
C LEU A 5 -48.33 1.97 -2.13
N LEU A 6 -47.83 3.22 -2.03
CA LEU A 6 -46.57 3.60 -2.64
C LEU A 6 -45.41 2.93 -1.85
N LEU A 7 -44.84 1.90 -2.44
CA LEU A 7 -43.65 1.25 -1.94
C LEU A 7 -42.43 2.17 -2.27
N PHE A 8 -42.01 2.96 -1.30
CA PHE A 8 -40.74 3.67 -1.39
C PHE A 8 -39.58 2.65 -1.31
N ILE A 9 -39.08 2.24 -2.49
CA ILE A 9 -37.79 1.51 -2.57
C ILE A 9 -36.71 2.52 -2.23
N LEU A 10 -36.25 2.49 -0.98
CA LEU A 10 -34.99 3.13 -0.58
C LEU A 10 -33.87 2.40 -1.32
N LEU A 11 -33.46 2.95 -2.47
CA LEU A 11 -32.22 2.61 -3.11
C LEU A 11 -31.09 3.05 -2.14
N SER A 12 -30.71 2.17 -1.24
CA SER A 12 -29.45 2.30 -0.52
C SER A 12 -28.36 2.29 -1.60
N SER A 13 -27.84 3.48 -1.90
CA SER A 13 -26.58 3.61 -2.66
C SER A 13 -25.53 2.84 -1.89
N ALA A 14 -25.18 1.65 -2.37
CA ALA A 14 -24.01 0.96 -1.85
C ALA A 14 -22.85 1.95 -1.97
N SER A 15 -22.33 2.42 -0.84
CA SER A 15 -21.16 3.29 -0.80
C SER A 15 -20.01 2.48 -1.39
N SER A 16 -19.73 2.72 -2.67
CA SER A 16 -18.55 2.19 -3.34
C SER A 16 -17.35 3.02 -2.89
N ALA A 17 -16.23 2.39 -2.61
CA ALA A 17 -14.99 3.14 -2.38
C ALA A 17 -14.69 4.02 -3.61
N GLU A 18 -14.15 5.20 -3.37
CA GLU A 18 -13.72 6.16 -4.40
C GLU A 18 -12.23 6.48 -4.21
N PRO A 19 -11.34 5.48 -4.40
CA PRO A 19 -9.91 5.67 -4.17
C PRO A 19 -9.33 6.72 -5.12
N LEU A 20 -8.24 7.35 -4.70
CA LEU A 20 -7.55 8.33 -5.52
C LEU A 20 -6.82 7.65 -6.68
N TYR A 21 -7.02 8.18 -7.89
CA TYR A 21 -6.26 7.81 -9.07
C TYR A 21 -6.09 8.99 -10.02
N TRP A 22 -4.99 8.95 -10.77
CA TRP A 22 -4.54 10.01 -11.66
C TRP A 22 -4.29 9.48 -13.06
N THR A 23 -4.19 10.40 -14.01
CA THR A 23 -3.53 10.15 -15.29
C THR A 23 -2.22 10.91 -15.35
N ALA A 24 -1.18 10.26 -15.88
CA ALA A 24 0.07 10.89 -16.27
C ALA A 24 0.25 10.66 -17.77
N SER A 25 0.51 11.74 -18.54
CA SER A 25 0.64 11.63 -20.00
C SER A 25 1.77 12.49 -20.54
N LYS A 26 2.56 11.91 -21.47
CA LYS A 26 3.67 12.58 -22.16
C LYS A 26 3.76 12.02 -23.58
N GLY A 27 3.60 12.88 -24.59
CA GLY A 27 3.51 12.41 -25.98
C GLY A 27 2.36 11.40 -26.16
N GLY A 28 2.67 10.25 -26.80
CA GLY A 28 1.70 9.15 -26.97
C GLY A 28 1.60 8.17 -25.80
N LEU A 29 2.41 8.32 -24.76
CA LEU A 29 2.43 7.47 -23.57
C LEU A 29 1.46 7.99 -22.50
N LYS A 30 0.68 7.09 -21.93
CA LYS A 30 -0.30 7.41 -20.91
C LYS A 30 -0.32 6.36 -19.80
N TYR A 31 -0.30 6.80 -18.57
CA TYR A 31 -0.53 5.99 -17.38
C TYR A 31 -1.86 6.36 -16.72
N THR A 32 -2.60 5.37 -16.23
CA THR A 32 -3.59 5.56 -15.15
C THR A 32 -2.94 5.02 -13.89
N ILE A 33 -2.74 5.87 -12.89
CA ILE A 33 -2.00 5.53 -11.66
C ILE A 33 -3.00 5.49 -10.51
N LEU A 34 -3.16 4.33 -9.89
CA LEU A 34 -4.02 4.09 -8.73
C LEU A 34 -3.14 3.96 -7.49
N GLY A 35 -3.46 4.73 -6.44
CA GLY A 35 -2.88 4.54 -5.12
C GLY A 35 -3.56 3.37 -4.41
N SER A 36 -2.78 2.36 -4.02
CA SER A 36 -3.26 1.17 -3.35
C SER A 36 -3.02 1.17 -1.84
N ILE A 37 -3.65 0.24 -1.16
CA ILE A 37 -3.37 -0.20 0.21
C ILE A 37 -3.23 -1.71 0.19
N HIS A 38 -2.19 -2.23 0.86
CA HIS A 38 -1.84 -3.66 0.86
C HIS A 38 -2.77 -4.54 1.69
N VAL A 39 -3.62 -3.96 2.51
CA VAL A 39 -4.64 -4.64 3.31
C VAL A 39 -6.00 -3.99 3.08
N GLY A 40 -7.08 -4.70 3.35
CA GLY A 40 -8.42 -4.15 3.18
C GLY A 40 -9.50 -5.01 3.78
N ASP A 41 -10.74 -4.61 3.54
CA ASP A 41 -11.94 -5.35 3.88
C ASP A 41 -12.94 -5.37 2.71
N LYS A 42 -14.01 -6.14 2.87
CA LYS A 42 -15.05 -6.28 1.84
C LYS A 42 -15.78 -4.97 1.53
N SER A 43 -15.80 -4.00 2.46
CA SER A 43 -16.48 -2.72 2.28
C SER A 43 -15.76 -1.78 1.28
N MET A 44 -14.51 -2.10 0.94
CA MET A 44 -13.75 -1.41 -0.10
C MET A 44 -14.20 -1.77 -1.52
N TYR A 45 -15.05 -2.78 -1.67
CA TYR A 45 -15.42 -3.34 -2.97
C TYR A 45 -16.93 -3.31 -3.23
N PRO A 46 -17.35 -3.20 -4.50
CA PRO A 46 -16.50 -3.11 -5.70
C PRO A 46 -15.80 -1.76 -5.83
N LEU A 47 -14.60 -1.74 -6.40
CA LEU A 47 -13.96 -0.50 -6.84
C LEU A 47 -14.80 0.15 -7.96
N PRO A 48 -14.63 1.48 -8.20
CA PRO A 48 -15.36 2.19 -9.23
C PRO A 48 -15.24 1.53 -10.60
N LYS A 49 -16.34 1.47 -11.35
CA LYS A 49 -16.36 0.91 -12.71
C LYS A 49 -15.31 1.56 -13.62
N ALA A 50 -15.03 2.85 -13.41
CA ALA A 50 -14.01 3.58 -14.16
C ALA A 50 -12.60 3.03 -13.98
N VAL A 51 -12.25 2.55 -12.77
CA VAL A 51 -10.96 1.90 -12.47
C VAL A 51 -10.82 0.63 -13.32
N PHE A 52 -11.81 -0.25 -13.26
CA PHE A 52 -11.79 -1.51 -14.02
C PHE A 52 -11.85 -1.30 -15.53
N SER A 53 -12.62 -0.30 -16.00
CA SER A 53 -12.65 0.04 -17.43
C SER A 53 -11.27 0.50 -17.93
N ARG A 54 -10.56 1.30 -17.16
CA ARG A 54 -9.20 1.77 -17.49
C ARG A 54 -8.19 0.64 -17.47
N LEU A 55 -8.27 -0.27 -16.48
CA LEU A 55 -7.45 -1.47 -16.44
C LEU A 55 -7.70 -2.35 -17.68
N LYS A 56 -8.96 -2.66 -17.99
CA LYS A 56 -9.34 -3.52 -19.12
C LYS A 56 -8.88 -2.98 -20.47
N ASN A 57 -8.86 -1.66 -20.61
CA ASN A 57 -8.45 -0.99 -21.86
C ASN A 57 -6.95 -0.60 -21.85
N SER A 58 -6.16 -1.11 -20.89
CA SER A 58 -4.72 -0.89 -20.85
C SER A 58 -3.95 -1.95 -21.66
N HIS A 59 -2.73 -1.60 -22.09
CA HIS A 59 -1.81 -2.54 -22.73
C HIS A 59 -1.03 -3.39 -21.73
N GLY A 60 -1.22 -3.13 -20.42
CA GLY A 60 -0.61 -3.89 -19.35
C GLY A 60 -0.83 -3.22 -18.00
N LEU A 61 -0.75 -4.02 -16.95
CA LEU A 61 -0.71 -3.62 -15.56
C LEU A 61 0.75 -3.51 -15.11
N ILE A 62 1.10 -2.40 -14.50
CA ILE A 62 2.41 -2.17 -13.86
C ILE A 62 2.19 -2.10 -12.35
N ILE A 63 2.90 -2.92 -11.60
CA ILE A 63 2.86 -2.99 -10.13
C ILE A 63 4.25 -2.78 -9.55
N GLU A 64 4.34 -2.57 -8.24
CA GLU A 64 5.63 -2.45 -7.55
C GLU A 64 6.47 -3.71 -7.78
N ALA A 65 6.06 -4.84 -7.20
CA ALA A 65 6.68 -6.14 -7.38
C ALA A 65 5.61 -7.23 -7.55
N ASP A 66 5.89 -8.24 -8.35
CA ASP A 66 4.97 -9.37 -8.56
C ASP A 66 5.22 -10.44 -7.48
N ILE A 67 4.42 -10.40 -6.42
CA ILE A 67 4.50 -11.33 -5.28
C ILE A 67 4.24 -12.80 -5.65
N ARG A 68 3.74 -13.09 -6.86
CA ARG A 68 3.56 -14.45 -7.37
C ARG A 68 4.89 -15.06 -7.84
N LYS A 69 5.91 -14.21 -8.11
CA LYS A 69 7.25 -14.62 -8.56
C LYS A 69 8.17 -14.87 -7.37
N THR A 70 7.90 -15.94 -6.64
CA THR A 70 8.67 -16.32 -5.44
C THR A 70 9.88 -17.22 -5.72
N SER A 71 10.00 -17.74 -6.94
CA SER A 71 11.12 -18.61 -7.32
C SER A 71 12.45 -17.86 -7.30
N GLY A 72 13.44 -18.44 -6.62
CA GLY A 72 14.80 -17.87 -6.56
C GLY A 72 15.00 -16.79 -5.48
N ILE A 73 13.99 -16.51 -4.65
CA ILE A 73 14.11 -15.60 -3.51
C ILE A 73 15.14 -16.15 -2.52
N LYS A 74 16.03 -15.27 -2.08
CA LYS A 74 17.09 -15.58 -1.10
C LYS A 74 16.88 -14.74 0.16
N TYR A 75 17.04 -15.38 1.29
CA TYR A 75 17.07 -14.72 2.58
C TYR A 75 18.49 -14.83 3.14
N PRO A 76 19.06 -13.76 3.73
CA PRO A 76 20.35 -13.85 4.38
C PRO A 76 20.26 -14.78 5.61
N PRO A 77 21.40 -15.33 6.06
CA PRO A 77 21.46 -16.03 7.34
C PRO A 77 21.03 -15.10 8.49
N ILE A 78 20.31 -15.67 9.46
CA ILE A 78 19.91 -14.92 10.66
C ILE A 78 21.16 -14.72 11.52
N THR A 79 21.65 -13.50 11.60
CA THR A 79 22.82 -13.10 12.43
C THR A 79 22.40 -12.35 13.70
N THR A 80 21.18 -11.81 13.69
CA THR A 80 20.62 -11.04 14.81
C THR A 80 19.15 -11.44 14.96
N THR A 81 18.79 -11.82 16.16
CA THR A 81 17.39 -12.18 16.49
C THR A 81 16.71 -11.04 17.25
N THR A 82 15.39 -11.07 17.30
CA THR A 82 14.60 -10.13 18.11
C THR A 82 15.06 -10.14 19.57
N LYS A 83 15.37 -11.32 20.12
CA LYS A 83 15.87 -11.47 21.50
C LYS A 83 17.16 -10.69 21.75
N ASP A 84 18.02 -10.55 20.74
CA ASP A 84 19.33 -9.87 20.87
C ASP A 84 19.20 -8.35 20.92
N VAL A 85 18.05 -7.78 20.50
CA VAL A 85 17.86 -6.34 20.34
C VAL A 85 16.81 -5.71 21.27
N VAL A 86 15.96 -6.53 21.90
CA VAL A 86 14.96 -6.05 22.88
C VAL A 86 15.55 -6.09 24.28
N ASP A 87 15.38 -4.99 25.02
CA ASP A 87 15.65 -4.93 26.46
C ASP A 87 14.43 -5.46 27.26
N THR A 88 14.49 -5.37 28.59
CA THR A 88 13.42 -5.87 29.46
C THR A 88 12.10 -5.12 29.23
N HIS A 89 12.13 -3.82 28.91
CA HIS A 89 10.92 -3.03 28.64
C HIS A 89 10.26 -3.53 27.35
N TYR A 90 10.98 -3.51 26.24
CA TYR A 90 10.46 -3.95 24.93
C TYR A 90 10.09 -5.43 24.92
N TYR A 91 10.79 -6.27 25.68
CA TYR A 91 10.40 -7.67 25.85
C TYR A 91 9.00 -7.81 26.48
N ASN A 92 8.72 -7.06 27.56
CA ASN A 92 7.42 -7.11 28.23
C ASN A 92 6.29 -6.57 27.34
N GLU A 93 6.53 -5.47 26.62
CA GLU A 93 5.57 -4.94 25.64
C GLU A 93 5.32 -5.98 24.52
N LEU A 94 6.37 -6.56 23.97
CA LEU A 94 6.26 -7.59 22.92
C LEU A 94 5.47 -8.81 23.39
N VAL A 95 5.65 -9.24 24.65
CA VAL A 95 4.85 -10.34 25.24
C VAL A 95 3.37 -9.96 25.33
N GLY A 96 3.07 -8.73 25.77
CA GLY A 96 1.70 -8.21 25.82
C GLY A 96 1.03 -8.21 24.44
N ILE A 97 1.71 -7.65 23.44
CA ILE A 97 1.24 -7.60 22.06
C ILE A 97 1.06 -9.02 21.47
N ALA A 98 2.06 -9.89 21.68
CA ALA A 98 1.99 -11.28 21.19
C ALA A 98 0.77 -12.03 21.75
N ASN A 99 0.49 -11.87 23.05
CA ASN A 99 -0.68 -12.46 23.70
C ASN A 99 -1.99 -11.93 23.10
N LEU A 100 -2.11 -10.60 22.92
CA LEU A 100 -3.29 -9.97 22.31
C LEU A 100 -3.53 -10.50 20.88
N LEU A 101 -2.47 -10.54 20.08
CA LEU A 101 -2.52 -10.97 18.68
C LEU A 101 -2.49 -12.50 18.49
N ARG A 102 -2.40 -13.27 19.56
CA ARG A 102 -2.27 -14.74 19.56
C ARG A 102 -1.07 -15.25 18.77
N LEU A 103 0.05 -14.55 18.89
CA LEU A 103 1.34 -14.95 18.32
C LEU A 103 2.17 -15.75 19.33
N ASP A 104 2.96 -16.71 18.84
CA ASP A 104 3.93 -17.40 19.69
C ASP A 104 5.16 -16.51 19.92
N ILE A 105 5.31 -16.02 21.14
CA ILE A 105 6.43 -15.15 21.55
C ILE A 105 7.80 -15.78 21.26
N ARG A 106 7.93 -17.11 21.38
CA ARG A 106 9.19 -17.81 21.10
C ARG A 106 9.58 -17.66 19.63
N ASN A 107 8.62 -17.79 18.73
CA ASN A 107 8.86 -17.60 17.29
C ASN A 107 9.27 -16.17 17.00
N LEU A 108 8.62 -15.18 17.60
CA LEU A 108 9.00 -13.77 17.46
C LEU A 108 10.43 -13.53 17.95
N LEU A 109 10.79 -14.04 19.14
CA LEU A 109 12.12 -13.84 19.73
C LEU A 109 13.24 -14.48 18.91
N HIS A 110 13.00 -15.56 18.20
CA HIS A 110 13.97 -16.24 17.34
C HIS A 110 13.98 -15.71 15.89
N SER A 111 12.99 -14.89 15.51
CA SER A 111 12.96 -14.25 14.20
C SER A 111 13.90 -13.06 14.13
N PRO A 112 14.39 -12.67 12.93
CA PRO A 112 15.04 -11.37 12.75
C PRO A 112 14.07 -10.23 13.13
N PRO A 113 14.55 -9.11 13.69
CA PRO A 113 13.71 -7.97 14.11
C PRO A 113 12.75 -7.47 13.02
N TRP A 114 13.22 -7.33 11.76
CA TRP A 114 12.36 -6.93 10.65
C TRP A 114 11.18 -7.88 10.43
N SER A 115 11.43 -9.18 10.59
CA SER A 115 10.39 -10.20 10.39
C SER A 115 9.37 -10.19 11.54
N ALA A 116 9.83 -9.98 12.78
CA ALA A 116 8.95 -9.81 13.93
C ALA A 116 8.08 -8.56 13.75
N ALA A 117 8.65 -7.42 13.32
CA ALA A 117 7.89 -6.20 13.04
C ALA A 117 6.77 -6.42 12.02
N LEU A 118 7.09 -7.04 10.89
CA LEU A 118 6.08 -7.34 9.86
C LEU A 118 5.00 -8.32 10.36
N GLN A 119 5.35 -9.33 11.15
CA GLN A 119 4.39 -10.24 11.76
C GLN A 119 3.44 -9.50 12.71
N LEU A 120 3.94 -8.60 13.55
CA LEU A 120 3.12 -7.77 14.43
C LEU A 120 2.16 -6.89 13.61
N GLN A 121 2.65 -6.15 12.63
CA GLN A 121 1.85 -5.27 11.79
C GLN A 121 0.74 -6.04 11.05
N MET A 122 1.09 -7.15 10.39
CA MET A 122 0.11 -7.94 9.65
C MET A 122 -0.95 -8.54 10.56
N LYS A 123 -0.55 -9.04 11.75
CA LYS A 123 -1.50 -9.58 12.72
C LYS A 123 -2.36 -8.51 13.36
N GLN A 124 -1.85 -7.32 13.54
CA GLN A 124 -2.64 -6.17 13.99
C GLN A 124 -3.71 -5.78 12.96
N TYR A 125 -3.36 -5.72 11.66
CA TYR A 125 -4.36 -5.50 10.60
C TYR A 125 -5.44 -6.59 10.63
N GLU A 126 -5.06 -7.87 10.74
CA GLU A 126 -6.03 -8.98 10.85
C GLU A 126 -6.92 -8.85 12.09
N TYR A 127 -6.35 -8.48 13.24
CA TYR A 127 -7.08 -8.25 14.48
C TYR A 127 -8.13 -7.13 14.33
N LEU A 128 -7.81 -6.09 13.57
CA LEU A 128 -8.70 -4.97 13.24
C LEU A 128 -9.67 -5.28 12.08
N GLY A 129 -9.64 -6.49 11.53
CA GLY A 129 -10.54 -6.93 10.47
C GLY A 129 -10.09 -6.62 9.04
N TYR A 130 -8.83 -6.21 8.85
CA TYR A 130 -8.25 -5.96 7.52
C TYR A 130 -7.30 -7.09 7.14
N THR A 131 -7.44 -7.60 5.92
CA THR A 131 -6.65 -8.74 5.45
C THR A 131 -5.84 -8.40 4.19
N ALA A 132 -4.69 -9.05 4.01
CA ALA A 132 -3.89 -8.90 2.80
C ALA A 132 -4.61 -9.41 1.54
N VAL A 133 -5.44 -10.45 1.66
CA VAL A 133 -6.22 -10.98 0.52
C VAL A 133 -7.28 -9.99 0.01
N ASP A 134 -7.67 -9.04 0.83
CA ASP A 134 -8.53 -7.92 0.46
C ASP A 134 -7.72 -6.65 0.13
N GLY A 135 -6.38 -6.75 0.05
CA GLY A 135 -5.53 -5.67 -0.43
C GLY A 135 -5.82 -5.30 -1.88
N VAL A 136 -5.74 -4.01 -2.19
CA VAL A 136 -6.10 -3.48 -3.51
C VAL A 136 -5.18 -4.01 -4.60
N ASP A 137 -3.89 -4.13 -4.29
CA ASP A 137 -2.88 -4.66 -5.21
C ASP A 137 -3.25 -6.07 -5.68
N ILE A 138 -3.55 -6.97 -4.73
CA ILE A 138 -3.93 -8.36 -5.01
C ILE A 138 -5.20 -8.40 -5.86
N ARG A 139 -6.23 -7.64 -5.48
CA ARG A 139 -7.49 -7.61 -6.22
C ARG A 139 -7.35 -7.10 -7.65
N ILE A 140 -6.47 -6.12 -7.90
CA ILE A 140 -6.21 -5.61 -9.25
C ILE A 140 -5.39 -6.63 -10.05
N VAL A 141 -4.38 -7.27 -9.45
CA VAL A 141 -3.58 -8.33 -10.10
C VAL A 141 -4.46 -9.52 -10.48
N ASP A 142 -5.36 -9.95 -9.60
CA ASP A 142 -6.31 -11.03 -9.90
C ASP A 142 -7.22 -10.68 -11.09
N LYS A 143 -7.71 -9.44 -11.14
CA LYS A 143 -8.52 -8.97 -12.29
C LYS A 143 -7.73 -8.91 -13.58
N ALA A 144 -6.49 -8.41 -13.53
CA ALA A 144 -5.60 -8.37 -14.69
C ALA A 144 -5.32 -9.79 -15.20
N THR A 145 -5.04 -10.73 -14.30
CA THR A 145 -4.82 -12.14 -14.64
C THR A 145 -6.06 -12.77 -15.27
N LEU A 146 -7.25 -12.54 -14.69
CA LEU A 146 -8.52 -13.05 -15.24
C LEU A 146 -8.83 -12.50 -16.65
N TRP A 147 -8.32 -11.32 -16.99
CA TRP A 147 -8.55 -10.67 -18.28
C TRP A 147 -7.37 -10.79 -19.23
N ASP A 148 -6.38 -11.66 -18.94
CA ASP A 148 -5.16 -11.88 -19.73
C ASP A 148 -4.37 -10.58 -19.99
N ILE A 149 -4.43 -9.62 -19.05
CA ILE A 149 -3.66 -8.38 -19.14
C ILE A 149 -2.23 -8.65 -18.67
N PRO A 150 -1.20 -8.34 -19.48
CA PRO A 150 0.19 -8.52 -19.08
C PRO A 150 0.54 -7.77 -17.81
N VAL A 151 1.18 -8.46 -16.85
CA VAL A 151 1.62 -7.85 -15.58
C VAL A 151 3.14 -7.64 -15.62
N MET A 152 3.54 -6.40 -15.36
CA MET A 152 4.92 -5.95 -15.31
C MET A 152 5.22 -5.37 -13.93
N SER A 153 6.49 -5.36 -13.52
CA SER A 153 6.91 -4.86 -12.22
C SER A 153 7.92 -3.72 -12.34
N LEU A 154 7.82 -2.74 -11.45
CA LEU A 154 8.78 -1.64 -11.33
C LEU A 154 10.09 -2.14 -10.72
N GLU A 155 10.00 -3.07 -9.78
CA GLU A 155 11.12 -3.68 -9.08
C GLU A 155 10.92 -5.19 -8.88
N SER A 156 11.92 -5.89 -8.39
CA SER A 156 11.82 -7.33 -8.10
C SER A 156 11.31 -7.57 -6.68
N LEU A 157 10.70 -8.73 -6.43
CA LEU A 157 10.33 -9.14 -5.07
C LEU A 157 11.57 -9.30 -4.18
N GLN A 158 12.72 -9.78 -4.74
CA GLN A 158 13.98 -9.83 -4.00
C GLN A 158 14.39 -8.45 -3.49
N PHE A 159 14.32 -7.42 -4.33
CA PHE A 159 14.64 -6.06 -3.92
C PHE A 159 13.77 -5.59 -2.73
N GLN A 160 12.46 -5.89 -2.74
CA GLN A 160 11.60 -5.56 -1.58
C GLN A 160 11.99 -6.31 -0.32
N ILE A 161 12.42 -7.56 -0.44
CA ILE A 161 12.93 -8.34 0.70
C ILE A 161 14.24 -7.74 1.20
N ASP A 162 15.14 -7.39 0.29
CA ASP A 162 16.43 -6.80 0.63
C ASP A 162 16.26 -5.47 1.39
N LEU A 163 15.21 -4.66 1.08
CA LEU A 163 14.88 -3.45 1.84
C LEU A 163 14.68 -3.71 3.33
N PHE A 164 14.17 -4.87 3.71
CA PHE A 164 13.99 -5.23 5.12
C PHE A 164 15.22 -5.92 5.71
N THR A 165 15.82 -6.83 4.95
CA THR A 165 16.90 -7.68 5.44
C THR A 165 18.22 -6.95 5.58
N GLU A 166 18.44 -5.87 4.80
CA GLU A 166 19.67 -5.05 4.84
C GLU A 166 19.61 -3.89 5.84
N GLN A 167 18.50 -3.76 6.59
CA GLN A 167 18.40 -2.73 7.63
C GLN A 167 19.40 -2.96 8.76
N ALA A 168 19.90 -1.87 9.33
CA ALA A 168 20.83 -1.91 10.46
C ALA A 168 20.30 -2.79 11.61
N GLN A 169 21.15 -3.61 12.20
CA GLN A 169 20.78 -4.58 13.24
C GLN A 169 19.54 -5.41 12.85
N SER A 170 19.49 -5.85 11.58
CA SER A 170 18.39 -6.63 11.01
C SER A 170 17.01 -6.00 11.23
N GLY A 171 16.91 -4.67 11.18
CA GLY A 171 15.63 -3.95 11.32
C GLY A 171 15.18 -3.71 12.76
N LYS A 172 16.12 -3.59 13.70
CA LYS A 172 15.81 -3.25 15.11
C LYS A 172 14.91 -2.02 15.22
N GLU A 173 15.26 -0.93 14.54
CA GLU A 173 14.50 0.33 14.61
C GLU A 173 13.05 0.15 14.13
N LEU A 174 12.86 -0.61 13.06
CA LEU A 174 11.52 -0.95 12.57
C LEU A 174 10.71 -1.71 13.64
N LEU A 175 11.33 -2.68 14.32
CA LEU A 175 10.66 -3.44 15.37
C LEU A 175 10.29 -2.56 16.57
N LEU A 176 11.23 -1.77 17.06
CA LEU A 176 11.00 -0.94 18.25
C LEU A 176 9.93 0.12 17.97
N SER A 177 9.99 0.80 16.81
CA SER A 177 8.92 1.73 16.39
C SER A 177 7.56 1.04 16.27
N THR A 178 7.51 -0.20 15.77
CA THR A 178 6.25 -0.97 15.68
C THR A 178 5.66 -1.26 17.06
N ILE A 179 6.51 -1.56 18.05
CA ILE A 179 6.08 -1.78 19.44
C ILE A 179 5.59 -0.47 20.06
N ASP A 180 6.38 0.61 19.95
CA ASP A 180 6.06 1.92 20.54
C ASP A 180 4.73 2.50 20.01
N GLU A 181 4.43 2.28 18.73
CA GLU A 181 3.22 2.82 18.11
C GLU A 181 2.01 1.90 18.22
N PHE A 182 2.16 0.69 18.77
CA PHE A 182 1.14 -0.35 18.72
C PHE A 182 -0.21 0.09 19.29
N ASP A 183 -0.23 0.68 20.49
CA ASP A 183 -1.45 1.07 21.18
C ASP A 183 -2.18 2.26 20.51
N HIS A 184 -1.44 3.07 19.75
CA HIS A 184 -1.99 4.26 19.07
C HIS A 184 -2.41 4.00 17.63
N SER A 185 -2.02 2.85 17.09
CA SER A 185 -2.17 2.55 15.66
C SER A 185 -3.59 2.18 15.24
N GLU A 186 -4.45 1.63 16.12
CA GLU A 186 -5.82 1.22 15.77
C GLU A 186 -6.62 2.36 15.12
N SER A 187 -6.72 3.50 15.81
CA SER A 187 -7.46 4.65 15.29
C SER A 187 -6.85 5.21 14.01
N THR A 188 -5.53 5.15 13.92
CA THR A 188 -4.77 5.60 12.75
C THR A 188 -5.03 4.68 11.53
N ILE A 189 -5.00 3.38 11.73
CA ILE A 189 -5.29 2.38 10.68
C ILE A 189 -6.74 2.55 10.18
N HIS A 190 -7.70 2.64 11.09
CA HIS A 190 -9.10 2.87 10.70
C HIS A 190 -9.28 4.17 9.92
N CYS A 191 -8.62 5.26 10.35
CA CYS A 191 -8.72 6.54 9.67
C CYS A 191 -8.02 6.50 8.30
N LEU A 192 -6.87 5.83 8.18
CA LEU A 192 -6.17 5.62 6.92
C LEU A 192 -7.06 4.89 5.90
N ILE A 193 -7.66 3.76 6.30
CA ILE A 193 -8.55 2.99 5.43
C ILE A 193 -9.78 3.81 5.02
N ASN A 194 -10.40 4.54 5.96
CA ASN A 194 -11.55 5.39 5.66
C ASN A 194 -11.17 6.55 4.71
N SER A 195 -10.02 7.18 4.92
CA SER A 195 -9.54 8.25 4.06
C SER A 195 -9.23 7.74 2.65
N TRP A 196 -8.66 6.53 2.54
CA TRP A 196 -8.45 5.89 1.26
C TRP A 196 -9.78 5.57 0.55
N LYS A 197 -10.78 5.04 1.27
CA LYS A 197 -12.11 4.70 0.73
C LYS A 197 -12.86 5.91 0.19
N THR A 198 -12.69 7.07 0.82
CA THR A 198 -13.36 8.31 0.39
C THR A 198 -12.51 9.15 -0.57
N GLY A 199 -11.26 8.77 -0.80
CA GLY A 199 -10.31 9.58 -1.57
C GLY A 199 -9.98 10.90 -0.89
N ASP A 200 -9.91 10.95 0.44
CA ASP A 200 -9.58 12.14 1.22
C ASP A 200 -8.10 12.48 1.09
N LEU A 201 -7.76 13.21 0.03
CA LEU A 201 -6.37 13.56 -0.29
C LEU A 201 -5.71 14.33 0.86
N ASP A 202 -6.39 15.31 1.44
CA ASP A 202 -5.83 16.15 2.51
C ASP A 202 -5.45 15.32 3.74
N LYS A 203 -6.27 14.34 4.12
CA LYS A 203 -5.95 13.45 5.23
C LYS A 203 -4.84 12.47 4.90
N LEU A 204 -4.85 11.91 3.70
CA LEU A 204 -3.79 11.01 3.25
C LEU A 204 -2.44 11.73 3.19
N GLU A 205 -2.39 12.98 2.73
CA GLU A 205 -1.18 13.81 2.79
C GLU A 205 -0.75 14.12 4.21
N ARG A 206 -1.70 14.43 5.10
CA ARG A 206 -1.38 14.59 6.53
C ARG A 206 -0.79 13.31 7.11
N PHE A 207 -1.38 12.15 6.82
CA PHE A 207 -0.86 10.86 7.26
C PHE A 207 0.59 10.67 6.80
N ALA A 208 0.89 10.90 5.52
CA ALA A 208 2.24 10.79 4.98
C ALA A 208 3.25 11.73 5.68
N ASN A 209 2.81 12.94 6.06
CA ASN A 209 3.66 13.91 6.76
C ASN A 209 3.84 13.62 8.26
N ILE A 210 2.90 12.93 8.87
CA ILE A 210 2.87 12.67 10.32
C ILE A 210 3.59 11.35 10.63
N THR A 211 3.52 10.38 9.75
CA THR A 211 4.29 9.14 9.86
C THR A 211 5.77 9.51 9.83
N LYS A 212 6.33 9.78 11.02
CA LYS A 212 7.73 10.14 11.21
C LYS A 212 8.61 8.92 11.00
N MET A 213 8.66 8.47 9.77
CA MET A 213 9.62 7.45 9.39
C MET A 213 11.04 8.04 9.58
N PRO A 214 11.95 7.34 10.25
CA PRO A 214 13.35 7.76 10.32
C PRO A 214 13.90 8.12 8.94
N PRO A 215 14.75 9.16 8.81
CA PRO A 215 15.19 9.65 7.50
C PRO A 215 15.78 8.58 6.58
N ASP A 216 16.53 7.64 7.14
CA ASP A 216 17.14 6.55 6.37
C ASP A 216 16.09 5.55 5.87
N LEU A 217 15.11 5.21 6.69
CA LEU A 217 13.98 4.36 6.28
C LEU A 217 13.13 5.08 5.23
N HIS A 218 12.80 6.36 5.44
CA HIS A 218 12.07 7.15 4.45
C HIS A 218 12.80 7.18 3.10
N ARG A 219 14.11 7.37 3.12
CA ARG A 219 14.92 7.36 1.90
C ARG A 219 14.85 6.01 1.19
N ALA A 220 15.10 4.91 1.93
CA ALA A 220 15.13 3.56 1.36
C ALA A 220 13.75 3.07 0.88
N PHE A 221 12.72 3.27 1.70
CA PHE A 221 11.37 2.73 1.41
C PHE A 221 10.53 3.61 0.49
N LEU A 222 10.83 4.92 0.38
CA LEU A 222 10.02 5.85 -0.40
C LEU A 222 10.82 6.61 -1.46
N SER A 223 11.68 7.57 -1.08
CA SER A 223 12.19 8.54 -2.05
C SER A 223 13.13 7.94 -3.11
N GLU A 224 14.01 7.02 -2.75
CA GLU A 224 14.87 6.34 -3.73
C GLU A 224 14.06 5.42 -4.65
N ARG A 225 13.03 4.75 -4.15
CA ARG A 225 12.14 3.93 -4.95
C ARG A 225 11.33 4.79 -5.91
N ASN A 226 10.75 5.89 -5.43
CA ASN A 226 10.02 6.85 -6.27
C ASN A 226 10.87 7.37 -7.42
N LEU A 227 12.12 7.72 -7.16
CA LEU A 227 13.06 8.19 -8.18
C LEU A 227 13.36 7.09 -9.22
N LYS A 228 13.66 5.86 -8.77
CA LYS A 228 13.90 4.72 -9.67
C LYS A 228 12.68 4.40 -10.52
N TRP A 229 11.49 4.46 -9.94
CA TRP A 229 10.23 4.21 -10.65
C TRP A 229 9.89 5.33 -11.63
N ALA A 230 10.09 6.60 -11.27
CA ALA A 230 9.90 7.73 -12.18
C ALA A 230 10.80 7.59 -13.41
N ASN A 231 12.09 7.34 -13.21
CA ASN A 231 13.03 7.10 -14.29
C ASN A 231 12.57 5.94 -15.20
N LYS A 232 12.20 4.80 -14.60
CA LYS A 232 11.74 3.63 -15.34
C LYS A 232 10.45 3.90 -16.12
N LEU A 233 9.50 4.63 -15.55
CA LEU A 233 8.24 5.01 -16.23
C LEU A 233 8.47 6.07 -17.31
N SER A 234 9.49 6.91 -17.18
CA SER A 234 9.87 7.90 -18.20
C SER A 234 10.58 7.23 -19.39
N GLU A 235 11.26 6.09 -19.17
CA GLU A 235 11.89 5.27 -20.20
C GLU A 235 10.91 4.27 -20.79
N SER A 236 10.28 4.59 -21.91
CA SER A 236 9.27 3.69 -22.52
C SER A 236 9.82 2.45 -23.23
N THR A 237 11.15 2.24 -23.21
CA THR A 237 11.81 1.18 -23.98
C THR A 237 11.52 -0.25 -23.48
N TRP A 238 11.23 -0.41 -22.20
CA TRP A 238 10.88 -1.69 -21.56
C TRP A 238 9.39 -2.06 -21.69
N LEU A 239 8.57 -1.12 -22.18
CA LEU A 239 7.15 -1.31 -22.36
C LEU A 239 6.85 -2.04 -23.69
N PRO A 240 5.90 -2.98 -23.74
CA PRO A 240 5.48 -3.66 -24.97
C PRO A 240 5.08 -2.69 -26.09
N LYS A 241 4.52 -1.53 -25.73
CA LYS A 241 4.11 -0.49 -26.68
C LYS A 241 4.52 0.88 -26.15
N ARG A 242 5.51 1.50 -26.81
CA ARG A 242 6.08 2.79 -26.40
C ARG A 242 5.06 3.92 -26.28
N ASN A 243 4.07 3.98 -27.17
CA ASN A 243 3.00 4.96 -27.20
C ASN A 243 1.69 4.27 -26.77
N GLY A 244 1.66 3.71 -25.56
CA GLY A 244 0.54 2.93 -25.06
C GLY A 244 -0.13 3.56 -23.84
N HIS A 245 -1.24 2.95 -23.43
CA HIS A 245 -1.88 3.21 -22.14
C HIS A 245 -1.60 2.04 -21.20
N TYR A 246 -1.06 2.32 -20.02
CA TYR A 246 -0.78 1.33 -18.97
C TYR A 246 -1.51 1.70 -17.68
N PHE A 247 -1.90 0.68 -16.93
CA PHE A 247 -2.46 0.85 -15.61
C PHE A 247 -1.38 0.59 -14.57
N VAL A 248 -1.12 1.57 -13.69
CA VAL A 248 -0.06 1.51 -12.66
C VAL A 248 -0.72 1.43 -11.30
N VAL A 249 -0.29 0.49 -10.47
CA VAL A 249 -0.72 0.38 -9.07
C VAL A 249 0.51 0.40 -8.17
N VAL A 250 0.56 1.38 -7.30
CA VAL A 250 1.61 1.54 -6.28
C VAL A 250 0.95 1.97 -4.97
N GLY A 251 1.58 1.68 -3.85
CA GLY A 251 1.10 2.10 -2.54
C GLY A 251 0.83 3.59 -2.50
N MET A 252 -0.30 3.97 -1.89
CA MET A 252 -0.77 5.37 -1.86
C MET A 252 0.32 6.33 -1.37
N ILE A 253 1.12 5.93 -0.38
CA ILE A 253 2.16 6.78 0.19
C ILE A 253 3.22 7.23 -0.83
N HIS A 254 3.46 6.45 -1.88
CA HIS A 254 4.37 6.80 -2.98
C HIS A 254 3.84 7.93 -3.88
N LEU A 255 2.55 8.24 -3.78
CA LEU A 255 1.87 9.25 -4.59
C LEU A 255 1.67 10.58 -3.85
N LEU A 256 2.06 10.66 -2.57
CA LEU A 256 1.83 11.79 -1.69
C LEU A 256 3.14 12.55 -1.38
N GLY A 257 3.02 13.87 -1.15
CA GLY A 257 4.13 14.73 -0.76
C GLY A 257 5.06 15.16 -1.90
N GLU A 258 6.09 15.92 -1.54
CA GLU A 258 6.98 16.60 -2.51
C GLU A 258 7.88 15.63 -3.29
N GLN A 259 8.28 14.52 -2.70
CA GLN A 259 9.11 13.50 -3.35
C GLN A 259 8.28 12.33 -3.90
N SER A 260 6.99 12.58 -4.16
CA SER A 260 6.08 11.57 -4.70
C SER A 260 6.40 11.21 -6.14
N LEU A 261 6.01 10.00 -6.53
CA LEU A 261 6.11 9.54 -7.91
C LEU A 261 5.41 10.49 -8.89
N LEU A 262 4.25 11.08 -8.48
CA LEU A 262 3.52 12.02 -9.33
C LEU A 262 4.33 13.30 -9.58
N LYS A 263 4.97 13.87 -8.56
CA LYS A 263 5.81 15.07 -8.68
C LYS A 263 7.06 14.83 -9.52
N LEU A 264 7.68 13.65 -9.35
CA LEU A 264 8.84 13.27 -10.17
C LEU A 264 8.46 13.08 -11.64
N LEU A 265 7.34 12.44 -11.94
CA LEU A 265 6.84 12.32 -13.32
C LEU A 265 6.47 13.71 -13.91
N GLU A 266 5.89 14.61 -13.10
CA GLU A 266 5.62 15.99 -13.55
C GLU A 266 6.91 16.71 -13.90
N SER A 267 7.96 16.57 -13.09
CA SER A 267 9.29 17.12 -13.37
C SER A 267 9.91 16.53 -14.63
N ASP A 268 9.61 15.28 -14.94
CA ASP A 268 10.02 14.60 -16.18
C ASP A 268 9.16 15.00 -17.41
N GLY A 269 8.24 15.95 -17.25
CA GLY A 269 7.41 16.51 -18.32
C GLY A 269 6.11 15.75 -18.60
N PHE A 270 5.65 14.89 -17.69
CA PHE A 270 4.30 14.33 -17.76
C PHE A 270 3.27 15.36 -17.28
N ARG A 271 2.15 15.41 -17.97
CA ARG A 271 0.97 16.12 -17.49
C ARG A 271 0.22 15.22 -16.51
N ILE A 272 0.14 15.64 -15.26
CA ILE A 272 -0.57 14.90 -14.19
C ILE A 272 -1.96 15.50 -14.02
N THR A 273 -2.98 14.64 -13.93
CA THR A 273 -4.37 15.06 -13.69
C THR A 273 -5.06 14.04 -12.78
N GLN A 274 -5.55 14.49 -11.63
CA GLN A 274 -6.41 13.67 -10.79
C GLN A 274 -7.75 13.43 -11.49
N ILE A 275 -8.18 12.19 -11.54
CA ILE A 275 -9.43 11.78 -12.21
C ILE A 275 -10.51 11.43 -11.20
N SER A 276 -10.12 10.83 -10.08
CA SER A 276 -11.04 10.51 -8.98
C SER A 276 -11.55 11.78 -8.30
N LYS A 277 -12.71 11.65 -7.68
CA LYS A 277 -13.21 12.69 -6.77
C LYS A 277 -12.55 12.51 -5.41
N SER A 278 -12.35 13.60 -4.70
CA SER A 278 -11.94 13.59 -3.30
C SER A 278 -13.13 14.00 -2.42
N SER A 279 -13.33 13.26 -1.33
CA SER A 279 -14.38 13.56 -0.35
C SER A 279 -13.83 13.43 1.06
N PRO A 280 -14.13 14.37 1.98
CA PRO A 280 -13.64 14.30 3.35
C PRO A 280 -14.12 13.03 4.06
N SER A 281 -13.25 12.39 4.81
CA SER A 281 -13.57 11.29 5.72
C SER A 281 -13.93 11.82 7.11
N ASN A 282 -14.82 11.12 7.83
CA ASN A 282 -15.28 11.51 9.17
C ASN A 282 -14.41 10.95 10.30
N CYS A 283 -13.09 10.95 10.13
CA CYS A 283 -12.15 10.47 11.14
C CYS A 283 -11.04 11.48 11.37
N SER A 284 -10.25 11.29 12.40
CA SER A 284 -9.02 12.07 12.64
C SER A 284 -7.91 11.15 13.12
N PHE A 285 -6.68 11.41 12.70
CA PHE A 285 -5.52 10.76 13.28
C PHE A 285 -5.35 11.27 14.73
N LYS A 286 -5.20 10.33 15.65
CA LYS A 286 -4.88 10.63 17.06
C LYS A 286 -3.40 10.31 17.27
N TYR A 287 -2.70 11.23 17.88
CA TYR A 287 -1.26 11.15 18.21
C TYR A 287 -1.08 11.04 19.71
#